data_4d59ef0f103d546759beedd0ae54af3c
#
_entry.id   4d59ef0f103d546759beedd0ae54af3c
#
_cell.length_a   1.000
_cell.length_b   1.000
_cell.length_c   1.000
_cell.angle_alpha   90.00
_cell.angle_beta   90.00
_cell.angle_gamma   90.00
#
_symmetry.space_group_name_H-M   'P 1'
#
loop_
_entity.id
_entity.type
_entity.pdbx_description
1 polymer ?
#
loop_
_entity_poly.entity_id
_entity_poly.type
_entity_poly.pdbx_seq_one_letter_code
_entity_poly.pdbx_strand_id
1 'polypeptide(L)'
;MLQRRWGTVQARGDCVSIRRVVATGTFDLLHPGHLYYLEESKKLGDELWVIVARDMNVKHKPRPIIPEEQRLAMIASLRPVDHAILGDKTDMFRPIEEICPAVITIGFNQLFDEEKIRMQLAARNLTPKIVRIGKYADSDLCSSRLVVQEIVAKRGHDGDYDPSEHPRK
;
A
#
# COMPACT_ATOMS: atom_id res chain seq x y z
N MET A 1 0.48 20.27 -16.00
CA MET A 1 1.68 19.82 -16.70
C MET A 1 2.90 20.22 -15.91
N LEU A 2 3.44 19.36 -15.05
CA LEU A 2 4.75 19.55 -14.42
C LEU A 2 5.32 18.15 -14.13
N GLN A 3 6.01 17.62 -15.14
CA GLN A 3 6.90 16.47 -14.96
C GLN A 3 8.14 16.97 -14.21
N ARG A 4 8.24 16.66 -12.91
CA ARG A 4 9.50 16.82 -12.18
C ARG A 4 10.40 15.63 -12.52
N ARG A 5 11.38 15.85 -13.38
CA ARG A 5 12.55 14.99 -13.56
C ARG A 5 13.30 14.97 -12.22
N TRP A 6 13.39 13.81 -11.63
CA TRP A 6 14.24 13.57 -10.46
C TRP A 6 15.70 13.51 -10.94
N GLY A 7 16.45 14.56 -10.63
CA GLY A 7 17.87 14.64 -10.97
C GLY A 7 18.69 13.66 -10.14
N THR A 8 19.62 12.98 -10.79
CA THR A 8 20.73 12.27 -10.15
C THR A 8 21.61 13.26 -9.40
N VAL A 9 21.52 13.27 -8.07
CA VAL A 9 22.47 14.02 -7.23
C VAL A 9 23.66 13.11 -6.98
N GLN A 10 24.73 13.30 -7.77
CA GLN A 10 26.06 12.81 -7.44
C GLN A 10 26.72 13.80 -6.50
N ALA A 11 26.68 13.54 -5.20
CA ALA A 11 27.46 14.28 -4.20
C ALA A 11 28.56 13.37 -3.64
N ARG A 12 29.80 13.77 -3.82
CA ARG A 12 30.96 13.19 -3.13
C ARG A 12 30.95 13.71 -1.69
N GLY A 13 30.98 12.80 -0.73
CA GLY A 13 31.05 13.09 0.70
C GLY A 13 30.02 12.24 1.42
N ASP A 14 30.44 11.32 2.25
CA ASP A 14 29.72 10.36 3.10
C ASP A 14 28.22 10.20 2.75
N CYS A 15 27.94 9.49 1.67
CA CYS A 15 26.58 9.14 1.28
C CYS A 15 26.02 8.17 2.32
N VAL A 16 25.30 8.69 3.30
CA VAL A 16 24.31 7.89 4.01
C VAL A 16 23.31 7.46 2.94
N SER A 17 23.45 6.25 2.44
CA SER A 17 22.54 5.71 1.44
C SER A 17 21.16 5.56 2.07
N ILE A 18 20.20 6.43 1.69
CA ILE A 18 18.81 6.38 2.18
C ILE A 18 18.26 4.98 1.92
N ARG A 19 17.91 4.29 3.01
CA ARG A 19 17.34 2.95 2.94
C ARG A 19 15.84 3.03 2.68
N ARG A 20 15.43 2.89 1.42
CA ARG A 20 14.04 2.92 1.01
C ARG A 20 13.37 1.58 1.24
N VAL A 21 12.16 1.64 1.79
CA VAL A 21 11.26 0.50 1.98
C VAL A 21 10.05 0.70 1.08
N VAL A 22 9.66 -0.35 0.38
CA VAL A 22 8.41 -0.36 -0.41
C VAL A 22 7.39 -1.26 0.27
N ALA A 23 6.20 -0.72 0.53
CA ALA A 23 5.02 -1.46 0.93
C ALA A 23 3.97 -1.39 -0.19
N THR A 24 3.25 -2.49 -0.41
CA THR A 24 2.21 -2.54 -1.45
C THR A 24 0.88 -3.00 -0.89
N GLY A 25 -0.22 -2.50 -1.42
CA GLY A 25 -1.55 -2.95 -0.99
C GLY A 25 -2.69 -2.31 -1.75
N THR A 26 -3.89 -2.86 -1.55
CA THR A 26 -5.13 -2.26 -2.07
C THR A 26 -5.58 -1.09 -1.20
N PHE A 27 -5.51 -1.24 0.13
CA PHE A 27 -5.86 -0.22 1.13
C PHE A 27 -7.27 0.35 0.91
N ASP A 28 -8.25 -0.53 0.76
CA ASP A 28 -9.65 -0.12 0.51
C ASP A 28 -10.24 0.57 1.75
N LEU A 29 -10.93 -0.15 2.62
CA LEU A 29 -11.35 0.39 3.91
C LEU A 29 -10.17 0.34 4.88
N LEU A 30 -9.69 1.52 5.33
CA LEU A 30 -8.60 1.58 6.29
C LEU A 30 -9.04 1.00 7.64
N HIS A 31 -8.15 0.24 8.26
CA HIS A 31 -8.35 -0.41 9.55
C HIS A 31 -6.99 -0.53 10.28
N PRO A 32 -6.98 -0.82 11.60
CA PRO A 32 -5.75 -0.92 12.38
C PRO A 32 -4.69 -1.87 11.80
N GLY A 33 -5.10 -2.94 11.13
CA GLY A 33 -4.17 -3.86 10.47
C GLY A 33 -3.37 -3.22 9.32
N HIS A 34 -3.95 -2.25 8.59
CA HIS A 34 -3.19 -1.47 7.60
C HIS A 34 -2.17 -0.55 8.27
N LEU A 35 -2.58 0.14 9.34
CA LEU A 35 -1.68 1.04 10.06
C LEU A 35 -0.48 0.27 10.65
N TYR A 36 -0.74 -0.85 11.33
CA TYR A 36 0.30 -1.74 11.84
C TYR A 36 1.28 -2.18 10.74
N TYR A 37 0.75 -2.63 9.59
CA TYR A 37 1.57 -3.04 8.45
C TYR A 37 2.51 -1.92 7.99
N LEU A 38 2.01 -0.69 7.89
CA LEU A 38 2.80 0.46 7.45
C LEU A 38 3.80 0.92 8.52
N GLU A 39 3.43 0.89 9.79
CA GLU A 39 4.32 1.22 10.91
C GLU A 39 5.48 0.23 11.02
N GLU A 40 5.20 -1.08 10.93
CA GLU A 40 6.25 -2.11 10.94
C GLU A 40 7.14 -2.01 9.68
N SER A 41 6.56 -1.68 8.53
CA SER A 41 7.33 -1.43 7.31
C SER A 41 8.26 -0.23 7.46
N LYS A 42 7.79 0.87 8.03
CA LYS A 42 8.59 2.09 8.27
C LYS A 42 9.82 1.82 9.14
N LYS A 43 9.73 0.93 10.12
CA LYS A 43 10.87 0.58 11.00
C LYS A 43 12.03 -0.09 10.26
N LEU A 44 11.83 -0.54 9.03
CA LEU A 44 12.84 -1.26 8.26
C LEU A 44 13.74 -0.35 7.42
N GLY A 45 13.51 0.97 7.41
CA GLY A 45 14.35 1.91 6.67
C GLY A 45 14.05 3.37 6.97
N ASP A 46 14.68 4.25 6.21
CA ASP A 46 14.62 5.70 6.40
C ASP A 46 13.39 6.32 5.74
N GLU A 47 13.01 5.79 4.57
CA GLU A 47 11.83 6.24 3.80
C GLU A 47 10.90 5.07 3.53
N LEU A 48 9.60 5.26 3.80
CA LEU A 48 8.53 4.34 3.41
C LEU A 48 7.80 4.86 2.18
N TRP A 49 7.93 4.12 1.09
CA TRP A 49 7.19 4.28 -0.15
C TRP A 49 6.03 3.31 -0.20
N VAL A 50 4.82 3.80 -0.42
CA VAL A 50 3.64 2.95 -0.52
C VAL A 50 3.08 2.96 -1.92
N ILE A 51 2.99 1.78 -2.54
CA ILE A 51 2.38 1.59 -3.85
C ILE A 51 0.94 1.11 -3.66
N VAL A 52 -0.02 1.96 -3.97
CA VAL A 52 -1.45 1.68 -3.90
C VAL A 52 -1.90 1.00 -5.18
N ALA A 53 -2.51 -0.18 -5.08
CA ALA A 53 -2.98 -0.93 -6.24
C ALA A 53 -4.06 -0.17 -7.00
N ARG A 54 -3.95 -0.15 -8.33
CA ARG A 54 -5.00 0.40 -9.20
C ARG A 54 -6.24 -0.48 -9.18
N ASP A 55 -7.41 0.13 -9.34
CA ASP A 55 -8.70 -0.57 -9.33
C ASP A 55 -8.74 -1.65 -10.42
N MET A 56 -8.19 -1.36 -11.60
CA MET A 56 -8.12 -2.30 -12.72
C MET A 56 -7.23 -3.53 -12.46
N ASN A 57 -6.28 -3.42 -11.54
CA ASN A 57 -5.32 -4.48 -11.22
C ASN A 57 -5.79 -5.39 -10.08
N VAL A 58 -6.87 -5.04 -9.37
CA VAL A 58 -7.46 -5.85 -8.30
C VAL A 58 -8.37 -6.92 -8.91
N LYS A 59 -7.79 -8.08 -9.28
CA LYS A 59 -8.52 -9.17 -9.98
C LYS A 59 -8.94 -10.33 -9.06
N HIS A 60 -8.30 -10.48 -7.91
CA HIS A 60 -8.50 -11.63 -7.01
C HIS A 60 -9.42 -11.33 -5.81
N LYS A 61 -10.01 -10.16 -5.77
CA LYS A 61 -10.91 -9.68 -4.72
C LYS A 61 -12.05 -8.91 -5.36
N PRO A 62 -13.18 -8.70 -4.67
CA PRO A 62 -14.15 -7.69 -5.08
C PRO A 62 -13.44 -6.35 -5.35
N ARG A 63 -13.93 -5.61 -6.32
CA ARG A 63 -13.38 -4.27 -6.60
C ARG A 63 -13.40 -3.43 -5.34
N PRO A 64 -12.40 -2.56 -5.13
CA PRO A 64 -12.40 -1.64 -4.01
C PRO A 64 -13.66 -0.78 -3.99
N ILE A 65 -14.16 -0.49 -2.80
CA ILE A 65 -15.29 0.42 -2.58
C ILE A 65 -14.82 1.86 -2.79
N ILE A 66 -13.60 2.16 -2.29
CA ILE A 66 -13.00 3.50 -2.38
C ILE A 66 -12.15 3.58 -3.65
N PRO A 67 -12.40 4.57 -4.54
CA PRO A 67 -11.62 4.78 -5.76
C PRO A 67 -10.12 4.97 -5.50
N GLU A 68 -9.28 4.58 -6.45
CA GLU A 68 -7.82 4.54 -6.28
C GLU A 68 -7.21 5.89 -5.90
N GLU A 69 -7.71 7.01 -6.41
CA GLU A 69 -7.22 8.35 -6.08
C GLU A 69 -7.52 8.72 -4.62
N GLN A 70 -8.70 8.35 -4.11
CA GLN A 70 -9.06 8.60 -2.71
C GLN A 70 -8.24 7.71 -1.77
N ARG A 71 -8.03 6.44 -2.13
CA ARG A 71 -7.16 5.53 -1.38
C ARG A 71 -5.72 6.04 -1.32
N LEU A 72 -5.21 6.55 -2.45
CA LEU A 72 -3.89 7.19 -2.51
C LEU A 72 -3.80 8.40 -1.58
N ALA A 73 -4.79 9.30 -1.62
CA ALA A 73 -4.81 10.49 -0.78
C ALA A 73 -4.84 10.14 0.72
N MET A 74 -5.64 9.14 1.10
CA MET A 74 -5.71 8.67 2.50
C MET A 74 -4.37 8.08 2.95
N ILE A 75 -3.75 7.22 2.14
CA ILE A 75 -2.44 6.62 2.45
C ILE A 75 -1.35 7.68 2.56
N ALA A 76 -1.31 8.65 1.64
CA ALA A 76 -0.34 9.74 1.67
C ALA A 76 -0.44 10.62 2.92
N SER A 77 -1.57 10.62 3.60
CA SER A 77 -1.81 11.40 4.82
C SER A 77 -1.45 10.65 6.11
N LEU A 78 -1.08 9.36 6.02
CA LEU A 78 -0.73 8.58 7.19
C LEU A 78 0.69 8.90 7.69
N ARG A 79 0.84 9.04 9.00
CA ARG A 79 2.11 9.42 9.64
C ARG A 79 3.32 8.56 9.24
N PRO A 80 3.24 7.22 9.11
CA PRO A 80 4.41 6.40 8.77
C PRO A 80 4.81 6.48 7.29
N VAL A 81 4.01 7.12 6.42
CA VAL A 81 4.21 7.14 4.98
C VAL A 81 4.94 8.40 4.55
N ASP A 82 6.12 8.24 3.96
CA ASP A 82 6.88 9.37 3.40
C ASP A 82 6.43 9.66 1.96
N HIS A 83 6.15 8.62 1.18
CA HIS A 83 5.72 8.74 -0.21
C HIS A 83 4.62 7.73 -0.53
N ALA A 84 3.59 8.16 -1.25
CA ALA A 84 2.55 7.28 -1.77
C ALA A 84 2.36 7.51 -3.27
N ILE A 85 2.26 6.42 -4.03
CA ILE A 85 2.04 6.45 -5.48
C ILE A 85 1.03 5.38 -5.89
N LEU A 86 0.39 5.58 -7.03
CA LEU A 86 -0.40 4.52 -7.67
C LEU A 86 0.54 3.54 -8.38
N GLY A 87 0.17 2.26 -8.35
CA GLY A 87 0.83 1.23 -9.13
C GLY A 87 0.76 1.51 -10.64
N ASP A 88 1.64 0.89 -11.41
CA ASP A 88 1.58 0.98 -12.86
C ASP A 88 0.37 0.18 -13.42
N LYS A 89 -0.10 0.58 -14.60
CA LYS A 89 -1.27 -0.03 -15.25
C LYS A 89 -0.98 -1.41 -15.81
N THR A 90 0.24 -1.64 -16.26
CA THR A 90 0.65 -2.80 -17.06
C THR A 90 1.77 -3.61 -16.41
N ASP A 91 2.72 -2.97 -15.73
CA ASP A 91 3.86 -3.62 -15.10
C ASP A 91 3.96 -3.25 -13.61
N MET A 92 3.59 -4.18 -12.74
CA MET A 92 3.64 -3.97 -11.28
C MET A 92 5.05 -3.72 -10.72
N PHE A 93 6.10 -4.08 -11.45
CA PHE A 93 7.49 -3.92 -11.02
C PHE A 93 8.10 -2.57 -11.41
N ARG A 94 7.53 -1.88 -12.39
CA ARG A 94 8.05 -0.59 -12.86
C ARG A 94 8.20 0.46 -11.75
N PRO A 95 7.20 0.70 -10.87
CA PRO A 95 7.39 1.61 -9.76
C PRO A 95 8.50 1.16 -8.79
N ILE A 96 8.69 -0.15 -8.61
CA ILE A 96 9.74 -0.70 -7.77
C ILE A 96 11.13 -0.42 -8.37
N GLU A 97 11.27 -0.53 -9.70
CA GLU A 97 12.51 -0.17 -10.41
C GLU A 97 12.86 1.31 -10.22
N GLU A 98 11.86 2.19 -10.35
CA GLU A 98 12.03 3.64 -10.21
C GLU A 98 12.43 4.04 -8.76
N ILE A 99 11.85 3.37 -7.75
CA ILE A 99 12.14 3.62 -6.33
C ILE A 99 13.49 3.02 -5.94
N CYS A 100 13.88 1.87 -6.51
CA CYS A 100 15.08 1.11 -6.19
C CYS A 100 15.21 0.85 -4.67
N PRO A 101 14.27 0.11 -4.05
CA PRO A 101 14.23 -0.08 -2.60
C PRO A 101 15.28 -1.08 -2.11
N ALA A 102 15.74 -0.89 -0.86
CA ALA A 102 16.54 -1.88 -0.15
C ALA A 102 15.67 -3.01 0.45
N VAL A 103 14.39 -2.70 0.75
CA VAL A 103 13.44 -3.64 1.36
C VAL A 103 12.08 -3.54 0.68
N ILE A 104 11.46 -4.69 0.44
CA ILE A 104 10.04 -4.78 0.04
C ILE A 104 9.31 -5.51 1.16
N THR A 105 8.19 -4.93 1.64
CA THR A 105 7.36 -5.57 2.63
C THR A 105 6.10 -6.16 2.01
N ILE A 106 5.66 -7.30 2.55
CA ILE A 106 4.45 -8.02 2.15
C ILE A 106 3.58 -8.21 3.40
N GLY A 107 2.29 -7.91 3.31
CA GLY A 107 1.35 -8.15 4.39
C GLY A 107 1.10 -9.65 4.61
N PHE A 108 0.73 -10.04 5.85
CA PHE A 108 0.57 -11.44 6.25
C PHE A 108 -0.41 -12.23 5.37
N ASN A 109 -1.45 -11.58 4.84
CA ASN A 109 -2.52 -12.18 4.05
C ASN A 109 -2.38 -11.96 2.54
N GLN A 110 -1.29 -11.37 2.09
CA GLN A 110 -1.03 -11.21 0.66
C GLN A 110 -0.48 -12.52 0.07
N LEU A 111 -1.20 -13.06 -0.91
CA LEU A 111 -0.87 -14.32 -1.58
C LEU A 111 0.22 -14.10 -2.66
N PHE A 112 1.34 -13.51 -2.26
CA PHE A 112 2.49 -13.37 -3.12
C PHE A 112 3.45 -14.55 -2.94
N ASP A 113 3.88 -15.11 -4.07
CA ASP A 113 4.99 -16.07 -4.14
C ASP A 113 6.31 -15.28 -4.11
N GLU A 114 7.00 -15.33 -2.99
CA GLU A 114 8.21 -14.56 -2.76
C GLU A 114 9.35 -14.95 -3.72
N GLU A 115 9.43 -16.24 -4.09
CA GLU A 115 10.44 -16.69 -5.05
C GLU A 115 10.19 -16.13 -6.45
N LYS A 116 8.94 -16.11 -6.90
CA LYS A 116 8.58 -15.47 -8.17
C LYS A 116 8.88 -13.97 -8.16
N ILE A 117 8.62 -13.29 -7.04
CA ILE A 117 8.97 -11.87 -6.90
C ILE A 117 10.48 -11.71 -6.98
N ARG A 118 11.28 -12.52 -6.26
CA ARG A 118 12.76 -12.47 -6.31
C ARG A 118 13.28 -12.66 -7.72
N MET A 119 12.78 -13.67 -8.44
CA MET A 119 13.17 -13.93 -9.82
C MET A 119 12.87 -12.74 -10.75
N GLN A 120 11.69 -12.16 -10.64
CA GLN A 120 11.28 -11.02 -11.46
C GLN A 120 12.11 -9.76 -11.16
N LEU A 121 12.45 -9.53 -9.90
CA LEU A 121 13.31 -8.43 -9.48
C LEU A 121 14.77 -8.65 -9.91
N ALA A 122 15.29 -9.87 -9.76
CA ALA A 122 16.64 -10.23 -10.21
C ALA A 122 16.82 -10.04 -11.73
N ALA A 123 15.79 -10.39 -12.52
CA ALA A 123 15.79 -10.15 -13.97
C ALA A 123 15.84 -8.65 -14.33
N ARG A 124 15.56 -7.77 -13.37
CA ARG A 124 15.64 -6.31 -13.47
C ARG A 124 16.86 -5.71 -12.74
N ASN A 125 17.83 -6.55 -12.39
CA ASN A 125 19.04 -6.19 -11.61
C ASN A 125 18.71 -5.57 -10.23
N LEU A 126 17.59 -5.99 -9.61
CA LEU A 126 17.18 -5.58 -8.28
C LEU A 126 17.23 -6.76 -7.31
N THR A 127 17.82 -6.55 -6.12
CA THR A 127 17.95 -7.58 -5.09
C THR A 127 17.51 -7.07 -3.71
N PRO A 128 16.30 -6.48 -3.57
CA PRO A 128 15.84 -6.02 -2.27
C PRO A 128 15.58 -7.19 -1.33
N LYS A 129 15.72 -6.93 -0.03
CA LYS A 129 15.27 -7.88 0.99
C LYS A 129 13.74 -7.93 0.99
N ILE A 130 13.13 -9.10 0.89
CA ILE A 130 11.69 -9.29 1.03
C ILE A 130 11.40 -9.67 2.48
N VAL A 131 10.45 -8.94 3.12
CA VAL A 131 10.06 -9.15 4.52
C VAL A 131 8.55 -9.26 4.61
N ARG A 132 8.05 -10.36 5.16
CA ARG A 132 6.62 -10.52 5.44
C ARG A 132 6.33 -9.99 6.83
N ILE A 133 5.44 -9.00 6.93
CA ILE A 133 4.97 -8.43 8.19
C ILE A 133 3.90 -9.35 8.78
N GLY A 134 4.00 -9.62 10.07
CA GLY A 134 3.08 -10.48 10.79
C GLY A 134 1.65 -9.93 10.87
N LYS A 135 0.74 -10.76 11.38
CA LYS A 135 -0.66 -10.37 11.60
C LYS A 135 -0.75 -9.44 12.81
N TYR A 136 -1.52 -8.36 12.66
CA TYR A 136 -1.96 -7.56 13.81
C TYR A 136 -3.02 -8.32 14.61
N ALA A 137 -2.81 -8.50 15.91
CA ALA A 137 -3.64 -9.35 16.77
C ALA A 137 -4.58 -8.56 17.70
N ASP A 138 -4.34 -7.25 17.88
CA ASP A 138 -4.95 -6.47 18.97
C ASP A 138 -6.28 -5.76 18.57
N SER A 139 -6.92 -6.18 17.46
CA SER A 139 -8.18 -5.57 17.02
C SER A 139 -9.07 -6.58 16.30
N ASP A 140 -10.35 -6.58 16.65
CA ASP A 140 -11.38 -7.43 16.04
C ASP A 140 -11.63 -7.02 14.58
N LEU A 141 -11.54 -5.71 14.25
CA LEU A 141 -11.76 -5.16 12.90
C LEU A 141 -10.43 -4.90 12.17
N CYS A 142 -9.58 -5.92 12.11
CA CYS A 142 -8.25 -5.82 11.49
C CYS A 142 -8.20 -6.18 10.00
N SER A 143 -9.32 -6.27 9.31
CA SER A 143 -9.40 -6.46 7.86
C SER A 143 -10.63 -5.78 7.25
N SER A 144 -10.52 -5.31 6.01
CA SER A 144 -11.65 -4.71 5.29
C SER A 144 -12.85 -5.65 5.21
N ARG A 145 -12.62 -6.96 5.10
CA ARG A 145 -13.68 -7.97 5.12
C ARG A 145 -14.46 -7.96 6.44
N LEU A 146 -13.77 -7.92 7.58
CA LEU A 146 -14.41 -7.88 8.90
C LEU A 146 -15.19 -6.58 9.09
N VAL A 147 -14.65 -5.44 8.64
CA VAL A 147 -15.36 -4.14 8.66
C VAL A 147 -16.66 -4.23 7.87
N VAL A 148 -16.62 -4.77 6.64
CA VAL A 148 -17.84 -4.92 5.81
C VAL A 148 -18.84 -5.86 6.48
N GLN A 149 -18.41 -7.00 7.01
CA GLN A 149 -19.28 -7.93 7.73
C GLN A 149 -19.97 -7.26 8.92
N GLU A 150 -19.23 -6.46 9.68
CA GLU A 150 -19.78 -5.75 10.83
C GLU A 150 -20.80 -4.66 10.42
N ILE A 151 -20.52 -3.93 9.33
CA ILE A 151 -21.47 -2.96 8.77
C ILE A 151 -22.76 -3.66 8.37
N VAL A 152 -22.68 -4.76 7.64
CA VAL A 152 -23.86 -5.53 7.22
C VAL A 152 -24.63 -6.07 8.43
N ALA A 153 -23.93 -6.61 9.43
CA ALA A 153 -24.56 -7.15 10.63
C ALA A 153 -25.27 -6.07 11.45
N LYS A 154 -24.70 -4.88 11.59
CA LYS A 154 -25.25 -3.81 12.42
C LYS A 154 -26.24 -2.89 11.70
N ARG A 155 -26.11 -2.74 10.39
CA ARG A 155 -26.89 -1.76 9.60
C ARG A 155 -27.64 -2.38 8.42
N GLY A 156 -27.44 -3.68 8.13
CA GLY A 156 -28.13 -4.37 7.03
C GLY A 156 -29.63 -4.55 7.25
N HIS A 157 -30.13 -4.30 8.46
CA HIS A 157 -31.55 -4.33 8.83
C HIS A 157 -32.13 -2.95 9.17
N ASP A 158 -31.25 -1.92 9.29
CA ASP A 158 -31.71 -0.56 9.56
C ASP A 158 -32.19 0.03 8.24
N GLY A 159 -33.52 -0.10 7.98
CA GLY A 159 -34.22 0.62 6.90
C GLY A 159 -34.22 2.14 7.08
N ASP A 160 -33.45 2.65 8.05
CA ASP A 160 -33.41 4.04 8.49
C ASP A 160 -32.25 4.85 7.88
N TYR A 161 -31.39 4.26 7.05
CA TYR A 161 -30.46 5.10 6.28
C TYR A 161 -31.18 5.69 5.06
N ASP A 162 -31.74 6.87 5.23
CA ASP A 162 -32.24 7.67 4.12
C ASP A 162 -31.10 8.50 3.50
N PRO A 163 -30.66 8.16 2.26
CA PRO A 163 -29.65 8.94 1.56
C PRO A 163 -30.06 10.39 1.30
N SER A 164 -31.35 10.72 1.38
CA SER A 164 -31.88 12.08 1.17
C SER A 164 -31.61 13.02 2.36
N GLU A 165 -31.39 12.46 3.56
CA GLU A 165 -31.01 13.25 4.74
C GLU A 165 -29.56 13.76 4.70
N HIS A 166 -28.73 13.15 3.82
CA HIS A 166 -27.34 13.54 3.61
C HIS A 166 -27.04 13.74 2.13
N PRO A 167 -27.59 14.80 1.48
CA PRO A 167 -27.34 15.05 0.07
C PRO A 167 -25.83 15.25 -0.17
N ARG A 168 -25.32 14.56 -1.17
CA ARG A 168 -23.94 14.75 -1.63
C ARG A 168 -23.80 16.21 -2.09
N LYS A 169 -22.95 16.98 -1.41
CA LYS A 169 -22.53 18.31 -1.85
C LYS A 169 -21.53 18.21 -2.99
#